data_831d5e16243786643bbb601b6837ba0d
#
_entry.id   831d5e16243786643bbb601b6837ba0d
#
_cell.length_a   1.000
_cell.length_b   1.000
_cell.length_c   1.000
_cell.angle_alpha   90.00
_cell.angle_beta   90.00
_cell.angle_gamma   90.00
#
_symmetry.space_group_name_H-M   'P 1'
#
loop_
_entity.id
_entity.type
_entity.pdbx_description
1 polymer ?
#
loop_
_entity_poly.entity_id
_entity_poly.type
_entity_poly.pdbx_seq_one_letter_code
_entity_poly.pdbx_strand_id
1 'polypeptide(L)'
;MTKTTISEVHKFVGNEVTIGAWLANKRSSGKIAFLQLRDGTGFIQGVVVKSEVPEDVFQTAKSITQESSMYVTGVVQKDERSPFGYELLVKNVEVIHQAVDYPITPKEHGTEFLMDNRHLWLRSRRQHAIMKIRNEIIRATYEFFNNNGFVKVDPPILTGSAPEGTTELFATKYFDEDAYLSQSGQLYMEAAAMALGKVFSFGPTFRAEKSKTRRHLIEFWMIEPEMAFYEFEDNLKVQEEYVSHIVQSVLENCKLELKTLGRDTSKLENINAPFPRITYDQAIKLLHDKGFDDIQWGDDFGAPHETAIAESFDKPVFITHYPTSLKPFYMQPDPNRDDVVLCADLIAPEGYGEIIGGSERIHDYDLLKQRIEEHKLDPAAYKWYLELRKYGSVPHSGFGLGLERTVAWISGVEHVRETIPFPRLLNRLYP
;
A
#
# COMPACT_ATOMS: atom_id res chain seq x y z
N MET A 1 15.72 34.73 -12.62
CA MET A 1 16.29 33.44 -12.15
C MET A 1 15.28 32.33 -12.41
N THR A 2 15.76 31.23 -12.98
CA THR A 2 14.89 30.08 -13.30
C THR A 2 14.66 29.28 -12.03
N LYS A 3 13.39 29.17 -11.58
CA LYS A 3 13.00 28.28 -10.49
C LYS A 3 12.81 26.86 -11.02
N THR A 4 13.31 25.85 -10.31
CA THR A 4 13.16 24.43 -10.67
C THR A 4 13.03 23.56 -9.43
N THR A 5 12.69 22.29 -9.63
CA THR A 5 12.70 21.25 -8.59
C THR A 5 13.92 20.35 -8.72
N ILE A 6 14.26 19.62 -7.65
CA ILE A 6 15.41 18.71 -7.65
C ILE A 6 15.26 17.62 -8.73
N SER A 7 14.06 17.10 -8.97
CA SER A 7 13.81 16.09 -10.02
C SER A 7 14.11 16.60 -11.44
N GLU A 8 14.06 17.92 -11.65
CA GLU A 8 14.19 18.54 -12.98
C GLU A 8 15.57 19.17 -13.22
N VAL A 9 16.49 19.16 -12.24
CA VAL A 9 17.81 19.79 -12.38
C VAL A 9 18.60 19.28 -13.59
N HIS A 10 18.36 18.05 -14.00
CA HIS A 10 19.00 17.44 -15.17
C HIS A 10 18.81 18.24 -16.47
N LYS A 11 17.72 19.03 -16.56
CA LYS A 11 17.41 19.91 -17.70
C LYS A 11 18.28 21.19 -17.72
N PHE A 12 18.97 21.49 -16.63
CA PHE A 12 19.66 22.78 -16.40
C PHE A 12 21.16 22.63 -16.15
N VAL A 13 21.79 21.54 -16.58
CA VAL A 13 23.23 21.35 -16.40
C VAL A 13 24.04 22.52 -17.00
N GLY A 14 24.95 23.09 -16.21
CA GLY A 14 25.75 24.26 -16.57
C GLY A 14 25.05 25.61 -16.38
N ASN A 15 23.75 25.61 -16.04
CA ASN A 15 22.95 26.82 -15.86
C ASN A 15 22.69 27.10 -14.38
N GLU A 16 22.49 28.37 -14.07
CA GLU A 16 22.10 28.82 -12.73
C GLU A 16 20.59 28.66 -12.52
N VAL A 17 20.22 28.04 -11.42
CA VAL A 17 18.84 27.80 -11.00
C VAL A 17 18.63 28.14 -9.53
N THR A 18 17.38 28.39 -9.16
CA THR A 18 16.96 28.55 -7.76
C THR A 18 16.02 27.42 -7.37
N ILE A 19 16.33 26.74 -6.26
CA ILE A 19 15.54 25.64 -5.67
C ILE A 19 15.01 26.09 -4.31
N GLY A 20 13.70 25.96 -4.08
CA GLY A 20 13.12 26.06 -2.73
C GLY A 20 13.31 24.72 -2.01
N ALA A 21 13.98 24.72 -0.86
CA ALA A 21 14.37 23.49 -0.19
C ALA A 21 14.37 23.59 1.34
N TRP A 22 14.37 22.41 1.97
CA TRP A 22 14.69 22.22 3.39
C TRP A 22 16.08 21.61 3.52
N LEU A 23 16.80 21.99 4.58
CA LEU A 23 18.11 21.43 4.92
C LEU A 23 17.93 20.09 5.64
N ALA A 24 18.02 18.98 4.94
CA ALA A 24 17.92 17.65 5.56
C ALA A 24 19.14 17.32 6.45
N ASN A 25 20.35 17.73 6.02
CA ASN A 25 21.58 17.57 6.78
C ASN A 25 22.65 18.51 6.25
N LYS A 26 23.71 18.76 7.03
CA LYS A 26 24.89 19.49 6.58
C LYS A 26 26.17 18.91 7.14
N ARG A 27 27.26 19.17 6.42
CA ARG A 27 28.63 18.98 6.92
C ARG A 27 29.51 20.13 6.41
N SER A 28 30.55 20.48 7.14
CA SER A 28 31.49 21.47 6.71
C SER A 28 32.94 21.01 6.94
N SER A 29 33.85 21.34 6.04
CA SER A 29 35.26 21.05 6.11
C SER A 29 36.02 22.31 5.75
N GLY A 30 36.41 23.08 6.75
CA GLY A 30 37.24 24.29 6.62
C GLY A 30 36.67 25.33 5.65
N LYS A 31 36.96 25.18 4.37
CA LYS A 31 36.61 26.12 3.29
C LYS A 31 35.41 25.72 2.46
N ILE A 32 34.77 24.57 2.75
CA ILE A 32 33.65 24.06 2.00
C ILE A 32 32.52 23.66 2.98
N ALA A 33 31.28 24.05 2.67
CA ALA A 33 30.09 23.54 3.32
C ALA A 33 29.27 22.72 2.33
N PHE A 34 28.78 21.56 2.76
CA PHE A 34 27.93 20.68 2.00
C PHE A 34 26.54 20.70 2.62
N LEU A 35 25.57 21.14 1.85
CA LEU A 35 24.16 21.21 2.25
C LEU A 35 23.41 20.06 1.58
N GLN A 36 22.81 19.18 2.36
CA GLN A 36 21.93 18.15 1.84
C GLN A 36 20.52 18.74 1.76
N LEU A 37 20.11 19.11 0.56
CA LEU A 37 18.85 19.79 0.30
C LEU A 37 17.76 18.79 -0.09
N ARG A 38 16.52 19.05 0.33
CA ARG A 38 15.33 18.29 0.01
C ARG A 38 14.19 19.24 -0.39
N ASP A 39 13.47 18.96 -1.47
CA ASP A 39 12.33 19.76 -1.93
C ASP A 39 11.01 18.99 -2.10
N GLY A 40 10.96 17.75 -1.62
CA GLY A 40 9.80 16.87 -1.80
C GLY A 40 9.84 16.05 -3.10
N THR A 41 10.54 16.48 -4.14
CA THR A 41 10.77 15.69 -5.36
C THR A 41 12.01 14.81 -5.26
N GLY A 42 12.97 15.18 -4.41
CA GLY A 42 14.22 14.44 -4.23
C GLY A 42 15.19 15.09 -3.24
N PHE A 43 16.44 14.65 -3.32
CA PHE A 43 17.55 15.15 -2.51
C PHE A 43 18.71 15.51 -3.43
N ILE A 44 19.36 16.67 -3.18
CA ILE A 44 20.55 17.09 -3.90
C ILE A 44 21.59 17.63 -2.92
N GLN A 45 22.88 17.49 -3.25
CA GLN A 45 23.96 18.13 -2.53
C GLN A 45 24.20 19.54 -3.06
N GLY A 46 24.07 20.55 -2.20
CA GLY A 46 24.56 21.89 -2.45
C GLY A 46 26.01 22.03 -1.94
N VAL A 47 26.91 22.48 -2.78
CA VAL A 47 28.32 22.70 -2.45
C VAL A 47 28.57 24.19 -2.35
N VAL A 48 28.98 24.70 -1.17
CA VAL A 48 29.25 26.09 -0.92
C VAL A 48 30.76 26.23 -0.70
N VAL A 49 31.46 26.82 -1.65
CA VAL A 49 32.95 27.05 -1.58
C VAL A 49 33.21 28.44 -1.10
N LYS A 50 33.96 28.60 0.01
CA LYS A 50 34.19 29.88 0.68
C LYS A 50 34.75 30.96 -0.27
N SER A 51 35.66 30.59 -1.19
CA SER A 51 36.28 31.52 -2.13
C SER A 51 35.39 31.94 -3.32
N GLU A 52 34.21 31.28 -3.48
CA GLU A 52 33.34 31.50 -4.63
C GLU A 52 31.99 32.16 -4.28
N VAL A 53 31.79 32.45 -2.99
CA VAL A 53 30.58 33.12 -2.49
C VAL A 53 30.96 34.26 -1.54
N PRO A 54 30.09 35.26 -1.33
CA PRO A 54 30.21 36.24 -0.27
C PRO A 54 30.39 35.62 1.12
N GLU A 55 31.13 36.26 2.02
CA GLU A 55 31.40 35.72 3.37
C GLU A 55 30.11 35.46 4.17
N ASP A 56 29.10 36.32 4.06
CA ASP A 56 27.79 36.19 4.72
C ASP A 56 27.04 34.96 4.24
N VAL A 57 27.07 34.64 2.95
CA VAL A 57 26.48 33.40 2.38
C VAL A 57 27.19 32.17 2.92
N PHE A 58 28.54 32.20 3.02
CA PHE A 58 29.29 31.08 3.58
C PHE A 58 28.99 30.88 5.07
N GLN A 59 28.89 31.96 5.83
CA GLN A 59 28.55 31.89 7.25
C GLN A 59 27.10 31.40 7.46
N THR A 60 26.15 31.83 6.64
CA THR A 60 24.80 31.32 6.61
C THR A 60 24.79 29.81 6.37
N ALA A 61 25.48 29.32 5.35
CA ALA A 61 25.58 27.88 5.06
C ALA A 61 26.21 27.08 6.21
N LYS A 62 27.09 27.68 7.01
CA LYS A 62 27.69 27.03 8.19
C LYS A 62 26.77 27.05 9.42
N SER A 63 26.00 28.10 9.62
CA SER A 63 25.20 28.30 10.83
C SER A 63 23.79 27.72 10.72
N ILE A 64 23.19 27.66 9.50
CA ILE A 64 21.85 27.18 9.27
C ILE A 64 21.63 25.79 9.89
N THR A 65 20.47 25.57 10.52
CA THR A 65 20.13 24.36 11.27
C THR A 65 19.31 23.37 10.45
N GLN A 66 19.33 22.10 10.84
CA GLN A 66 18.55 21.04 10.21
C GLN A 66 17.06 21.40 10.14
N GLU A 67 16.42 21.08 9.01
CA GLU A 67 15.01 21.37 8.67
C GLU A 67 14.67 22.87 8.54
N SER A 68 15.67 23.75 8.51
CA SER A 68 15.46 25.14 8.05
C SER A 68 15.04 25.16 6.58
N SER A 69 14.17 26.10 6.21
CA SER A 69 13.70 26.30 4.84
C SER A 69 14.40 27.50 4.19
N MET A 70 14.68 27.37 2.88
CA MET A 70 15.47 28.37 2.15
C MET A 70 15.24 28.31 0.66
N TYR A 71 15.59 29.40 -0.04
CA TYR A 71 15.90 29.36 -1.45
C TYR A 71 17.41 29.23 -1.64
N VAL A 72 17.83 28.29 -2.46
CA VAL A 72 19.24 28.07 -2.79
C VAL A 72 19.42 28.30 -4.28
N THR A 73 20.30 29.24 -4.64
CA THR A 73 20.65 29.56 -6.02
C THR A 73 22.05 29.03 -6.31
N GLY A 74 22.23 28.38 -7.43
CA GLY A 74 23.53 27.83 -7.83
C GLY A 74 23.52 27.24 -9.23
N VAL A 75 24.71 26.83 -9.69
CA VAL A 75 24.91 26.19 -10.99
C VAL A 75 24.81 24.69 -10.86
N VAL A 76 23.97 24.06 -11.69
CA VAL A 76 23.81 22.61 -11.72
C VAL A 76 25.03 21.96 -12.38
N GLN A 77 25.64 20.98 -11.70
CA GLN A 77 26.74 20.19 -12.23
C GLN A 77 26.45 18.70 -12.19
N LYS A 78 27.03 17.92 -13.11
CA LYS A 78 27.03 16.46 -13.04
C LYS A 78 28.00 16.00 -11.96
N ASP A 79 27.58 15.08 -11.11
CA ASP A 79 28.42 14.35 -10.17
C ASP A 79 27.97 12.90 -10.09
N GLU A 80 28.74 12.00 -10.68
CA GLU A 80 28.43 10.54 -10.69
C GLU A 80 28.43 9.91 -9.29
N ARG A 81 29.07 10.56 -8.30
CA ARG A 81 29.07 10.11 -6.90
C ARG A 81 27.77 10.48 -6.18
N SER A 82 27.02 11.46 -6.72
CA SER A 82 25.73 11.83 -6.19
C SER A 82 24.69 10.74 -6.51
N PRO A 83 23.85 10.35 -5.57
CA PRO A 83 22.76 9.39 -5.83
C PRO A 83 21.83 9.81 -6.97
N PHE A 84 21.72 11.11 -7.24
CA PHE A 84 20.89 11.69 -8.30
C PHE A 84 21.69 12.07 -9.57
N GLY A 85 23.01 11.83 -9.58
CA GLY A 85 23.89 12.16 -10.69
C GLY A 85 24.21 13.65 -10.84
N TYR A 86 23.75 14.49 -9.91
CA TYR A 86 23.91 15.94 -9.97
C TYR A 86 24.20 16.54 -8.60
N GLU A 87 24.86 17.72 -8.60
CA GLU A 87 25.03 18.59 -7.44
C GLU A 87 24.77 20.05 -7.83
N LEU A 88 24.56 20.91 -6.84
CA LEU A 88 24.36 22.35 -7.02
C LEU A 88 25.59 23.11 -6.47
N LEU A 89 26.31 23.77 -7.35
CA LEU A 89 27.37 24.70 -6.95
C LEU A 89 26.73 26.01 -6.49
N VAL A 90 26.58 26.15 -5.18
CA VAL A 90 25.78 27.21 -4.55
C VAL A 90 26.47 28.57 -4.72
N LYS A 91 25.68 29.58 -5.12
CA LYS A 91 26.07 30.99 -5.22
C LYS A 91 25.39 31.86 -4.17
N ASN A 92 24.16 31.49 -3.76
CA ASN A 92 23.40 32.24 -2.76
C ASN A 92 22.50 31.30 -1.93
N VAL A 93 22.30 31.70 -0.67
CA VAL A 93 21.35 31.04 0.26
C VAL A 93 20.51 32.12 0.92
N GLU A 94 19.22 32.12 0.65
CA GLU A 94 18.21 32.98 1.26
C GLU A 94 17.36 32.18 2.24
N VAL A 95 17.55 32.41 3.54
CA VAL A 95 16.83 31.68 4.60
C VAL A 95 15.41 32.24 4.72
N ILE A 96 14.42 31.37 4.58
CA ILE A 96 12.99 31.67 4.81
C ILE A 96 12.68 31.53 6.30
N HIS A 97 13.08 30.37 6.89
CA HIS A 97 12.85 30.09 8.30
C HIS A 97 13.99 29.23 8.85
N GLN A 98 14.54 29.63 9.97
CA GLN A 98 15.54 28.85 10.69
C GLN A 98 14.88 28.00 11.75
N ALA A 99 14.98 26.68 11.61
CA ALA A 99 14.44 25.73 12.57
C ALA A 99 15.29 25.71 13.86
N VAL A 100 14.60 25.52 15.00
CA VAL A 100 15.23 25.42 16.33
C VAL A 100 14.82 24.09 16.93
N ASP A 101 15.79 23.41 17.55
CA ASP A 101 15.55 22.16 18.34
C ASP A 101 14.79 21.07 17.59
N TYR A 102 15.12 20.84 16.30
CA TYR A 102 14.49 19.76 15.55
C TYR A 102 14.77 18.40 16.21
N PRO A 103 13.74 17.62 16.57
CA PRO A 103 13.91 16.48 17.48
C PRO A 103 14.57 15.25 16.82
N ILE A 104 14.40 15.05 15.50
CA ILE A 104 14.95 13.89 14.78
C ILE A 104 16.36 14.25 14.27
N THR A 105 17.36 13.88 15.06
CA THR A 105 18.78 14.11 14.71
C THR A 105 19.34 12.96 13.86
N PRO A 106 20.57 13.07 13.30
CA PRO A 106 21.20 12.01 12.50
C PRO A 106 21.55 10.71 13.25
N LYS A 107 21.36 10.64 14.58
CA LYS A 107 21.55 9.42 15.37
C LYS A 107 20.36 8.45 15.21
N GLU A 108 20.54 7.20 15.57
CA GLU A 108 19.48 6.22 15.64
C GLU A 108 18.42 6.61 16.70
N HIS A 109 17.16 6.42 16.36
CA HIS A 109 16.00 6.68 17.21
C HIS A 109 15.12 5.45 17.31
N GLY A 110 14.59 5.20 18.50
CA GLY A 110 13.63 4.11 18.73
C GLY A 110 12.31 4.34 17.99
N THR A 111 11.63 3.24 17.67
CA THR A 111 10.37 3.26 16.90
C THR A 111 9.29 4.12 17.55
N GLU A 112 9.09 4.03 18.88
CA GLU A 112 8.06 4.81 19.59
C GLU A 112 8.31 6.31 19.43
N PHE A 113 9.54 6.77 19.62
CA PHE A 113 9.91 8.16 19.41
C PHE A 113 9.63 8.63 17.97
N LEU A 114 9.98 7.81 16.98
CA LEU A 114 9.72 8.13 15.58
C LEU A 114 8.21 8.17 15.27
N MET A 115 7.44 7.28 15.88
CA MET A 115 5.99 7.26 15.74
C MET A 115 5.32 8.45 16.43
N ASP A 116 5.81 8.90 17.59
CA ASP A 116 5.31 10.11 18.25
C ASP A 116 5.62 11.37 17.44
N ASN A 117 6.71 11.34 16.68
CA ASN A 117 7.12 12.38 15.75
C ASN A 117 6.82 12.04 14.29
N ARG A 118 5.78 11.26 14.01
CA ARG A 118 5.47 10.74 12.66
C ARG A 118 5.38 11.83 11.60
N HIS A 119 4.77 12.97 11.91
CA HIS A 119 4.64 14.14 11.05
C HIS A 119 5.99 14.75 10.64
N LEU A 120 7.03 14.58 11.46
CA LEU A 120 8.41 14.97 11.16
C LEU A 120 9.20 13.83 10.52
N TRP A 121 8.97 12.59 10.96
CA TRP A 121 9.66 11.42 10.41
C TRP A 121 9.39 11.22 8.91
N LEU A 122 8.21 11.59 8.42
CA LEU A 122 7.89 11.59 6.98
C LEU A 122 8.92 12.34 6.11
N ARG A 123 9.70 13.26 6.68
CA ARG A 123 10.74 14.03 5.99
C ARG A 123 12.02 13.23 5.74
N SER A 124 12.18 12.06 6.39
CA SER A 124 13.36 11.22 6.23
C SER A 124 13.44 10.59 4.84
N ARG A 125 14.66 10.30 4.38
CA ARG A 125 14.87 9.62 3.07
C ARG A 125 14.14 8.30 2.95
N ARG A 126 14.13 7.51 4.05
CA ARG A 126 13.45 6.23 4.11
C ARG A 126 11.93 6.40 3.88
N GLN A 127 11.31 7.28 4.66
CA GLN A 127 9.86 7.50 4.55
C GLN A 127 9.46 8.14 3.23
N HIS A 128 10.29 9.07 2.73
CA HIS A 128 10.08 9.66 1.41
C HIS A 128 10.09 8.57 0.31
N ALA A 129 11.05 7.65 0.34
CA ALA A 129 11.13 6.55 -0.63
C ALA A 129 9.89 5.63 -0.54
N ILE A 130 9.45 5.25 0.66
CA ILE A 130 8.25 4.43 0.85
C ILE A 130 7.01 5.13 0.29
N MET A 131 6.83 6.43 0.57
CA MET A 131 5.68 7.20 0.07
C MET A 131 5.71 7.38 -1.46
N LYS A 132 6.88 7.45 -2.08
CA LYS A 132 7.01 7.48 -3.54
C LYS A 132 6.62 6.14 -4.16
N ILE A 133 7.07 5.02 -3.57
CA ILE A 133 6.65 3.67 -4.02
C ILE A 133 5.12 3.51 -3.84
N ARG A 134 4.57 3.92 -2.70
CA ARG A 134 3.12 3.92 -2.49
C ARG A 134 2.38 4.71 -3.58
N ASN A 135 2.85 5.91 -3.89
CA ASN A 135 2.26 6.75 -4.93
C ASN A 135 2.33 6.06 -6.32
N GLU A 136 3.43 5.39 -6.64
CA GLU A 136 3.57 4.68 -7.90
C GLU A 136 2.61 3.48 -7.99
N ILE A 137 2.45 2.71 -6.92
CA ILE A 137 1.46 1.62 -6.85
C ILE A 137 0.05 2.18 -7.08
N ILE A 138 -0.30 3.33 -6.47
CA ILE A 138 -1.59 3.99 -6.68
C ILE A 138 -1.77 4.40 -8.15
N ARG A 139 -0.76 5.03 -8.76
CA ARG A 139 -0.78 5.45 -10.16
C ARG A 139 -0.99 4.25 -11.09
N ALA A 140 -0.21 3.19 -10.90
CA ALA A 140 -0.28 1.97 -11.69
C ALA A 140 -1.63 1.24 -11.51
N THR A 141 -2.23 1.31 -10.32
CA THR A 141 -3.58 0.78 -10.05
C THR A 141 -4.62 1.46 -10.94
N TYR A 142 -4.65 2.80 -10.94
CA TYR A 142 -5.59 3.54 -11.80
C TYR A 142 -5.33 3.30 -13.29
N GLU A 143 -4.06 3.24 -13.69
CA GLU A 143 -3.68 2.94 -15.07
C GLU A 143 -4.18 1.56 -15.50
N PHE A 144 -3.94 0.52 -14.70
CA PHE A 144 -4.38 -0.84 -15.00
C PHE A 144 -5.90 -0.92 -15.16
N PHE A 145 -6.66 -0.48 -14.17
CA PHE A 145 -8.12 -0.63 -14.21
C PHE A 145 -8.76 0.24 -15.31
N ASN A 146 -8.31 1.48 -15.49
CA ASN A 146 -8.84 2.35 -16.54
C ASN A 146 -8.57 1.79 -17.95
N ASN A 147 -7.35 1.27 -18.19
CA ASN A 147 -6.99 0.69 -19.48
C ASN A 147 -7.73 -0.63 -19.77
N ASN A 148 -8.20 -1.32 -18.73
CA ASN A 148 -8.99 -2.55 -18.85
C ASN A 148 -10.50 -2.32 -18.79
N GLY A 149 -10.96 -1.06 -18.89
CA GLY A 149 -12.36 -0.68 -19.02
C GLY A 149 -13.16 -0.79 -17.72
N PHE A 150 -12.50 -0.68 -16.57
CA PHE A 150 -13.18 -0.58 -15.28
C PHE A 150 -13.62 0.86 -15.02
N VAL A 151 -14.76 1.01 -14.37
CA VAL A 151 -15.28 2.30 -13.89
C VAL A 151 -15.00 2.43 -12.40
N LYS A 152 -14.35 3.52 -11.99
CA LYS A 152 -14.13 3.80 -10.58
C LYS A 152 -15.42 4.23 -9.90
N VAL A 153 -15.77 3.59 -8.77
CA VAL A 153 -16.96 3.88 -7.95
C VAL A 153 -16.53 4.09 -6.50
N ASP A 154 -17.24 4.97 -5.79
CA ASP A 154 -16.99 5.26 -4.37
C ASP A 154 -18.12 4.67 -3.51
N PRO A 155 -17.90 3.55 -2.81
CA PRO A 155 -18.86 3.03 -1.84
C PRO A 155 -18.94 3.95 -0.61
N PRO A 156 -20.05 3.93 0.14
CA PRO A 156 -20.17 4.73 1.35
C PRO A 156 -19.23 4.22 2.45
N ILE A 157 -18.64 5.16 3.21
CA ILE A 157 -17.82 4.85 4.39
C ILE A 157 -18.70 4.54 5.60
N LEU A 158 -19.83 5.24 5.75
CA LEU A 158 -20.81 4.95 6.77
C LEU A 158 -21.84 3.94 6.24
N THR A 159 -21.99 2.84 6.93
CA THR A 159 -22.87 1.73 6.51
C THR A 159 -23.73 1.25 7.66
N GLY A 160 -24.94 0.75 7.33
CA GLY A 160 -25.82 0.09 8.28
C GLY A 160 -25.59 -1.43 8.38
N SER A 161 -24.70 -2.01 7.57
CA SER A 161 -24.44 -3.46 7.52
C SER A 161 -22.95 -3.78 7.41
N ALA A 162 -22.56 -4.96 7.91
CA ALA A 162 -21.18 -5.46 7.83
C ALA A 162 -21.07 -6.57 6.78
N PRO A 163 -20.16 -6.49 5.79
CA PRO A 163 -19.95 -7.55 4.81
C PRO A 163 -19.38 -8.83 5.43
N GLU A 164 -18.58 -8.75 6.48
CA GLU A 164 -17.85 -9.90 7.02
C GLU A 164 -18.46 -10.51 8.31
N GLY A 165 -19.59 -10.02 8.78
CA GLY A 165 -20.43 -10.65 9.82
C GLY A 165 -19.85 -10.95 11.19
N THR A 166 -18.53 -11.04 11.34
CA THR A 166 -17.84 -11.57 12.53
C THR A 166 -16.86 -10.63 13.20
N THR A 167 -16.39 -9.58 12.53
CA THR A 167 -15.43 -8.64 13.10
C THR A 167 -16.11 -7.49 13.85
N GLU A 168 -15.52 -7.07 14.96
CA GLU A 168 -15.97 -5.89 15.71
C GLU A 168 -15.93 -4.66 14.79
N LEU A 169 -17.06 -3.93 14.74
CA LEU A 169 -17.22 -2.72 13.94
C LEU A 169 -16.93 -1.48 14.79
N PHE A 170 -16.37 -0.45 14.18
CA PHE A 170 -16.39 0.90 14.76
C PHE A 170 -17.78 1.50 14.60
N ALA A 171 -18.53 1.55 15.68
CA ALA A 171 -19.87 2.14 15.72
C ALA A 171 -19.80 3.66 15.87
N THR A 172 -20.71 4.36 15.21
CA THR A 172 -20.94 5.80 15.36
C THR A 172 -22.44 6.10 15.29
N LYS A 173 -22.83 7.33 15.65
CA LYS A 173 -24.20 7.80 15.44
C LYS A 173 -24.34 8.48 14.10
N TYR A 174 -25.39 8.10 13.37
CA TYR A 174 -25.83 8.78 12.16
C TYR A 174 -27.21 9.40 12.46
N PHE A 175 -27.20 10.58 13.06
CA PHE A 175 -28.37 11.21 13.66
C PHE A 175 -29.04 10.30 14.70
N ASP A 176 -30.26 9.84 14.46
CA ASP A 176 -31.01 8.97 15.36
C ASP A 176 -30.75 7.47 15.14
N GLU A 177 -29.95 7.10 14.12
CA GLU A 177 -29.62 5.74 13.77
C GLU A 177 -28.19 5.36 14.18
N ASP A 178 -27.94 4.05 14.30
CA ASP A 178 -26.59 3.51 14.43
C ASP A 178 -25.98 3.28 13.06
N ALA A 179 -24.73 3.70 12.90
CA ALA A 179 -23.94 3.47 11.71
C ALA A 179 -22.56 2.92 12.08
N TYR A 180 -21.91 2.33 11.11
CA TYR A 180 -20.59 1.71 11.28
C TYR A 180 -19.63 2.22 10.21
N LEU A 181 -18.34 2.30 10.54
CA LEU A 181 -17.28 2.52 9.56
C LEU A 181 -17.09 1.23 8.74
N SER A 182 -17.06 1.39 7.43
CA SER A 182 -17.04 0.26 6.48
C SER A 182 -15.77 -0.59 6.60
N GLN A 183 -15.94 -1.91 6.62
CA GLN A 183 -14.85 -2.90 6.55
C GLN A 183 -14.45 -3.25 5.12
N SER A 184 -15.32 -2.98 4.13
CA SER A 184 -15.15 -3.26 2.71
C SER A 184 -16.26 -2.57 1.92
N GLY A 185 -15.97 -2.14 0.70
CA GLY A 185 -16.94 -1.61 -0.23
C GLY A 185 -17.69 -2.69 -1.04
N GLN A 186 -17.31 -3.96 -0.92
CA GLN A 186 -17.69 -5.06 -1.81
C GLN A 186 -19.21 -5.14 -2.09
N LEU A 187 -20.06 -5.14 -1.08
CA LEU A 187 -21.51 -5.32 -1.29
C LEU A 187 -22.10 -4.21 -2.17
N TYR A 188 -21.63 -2.97 -2.02
CA TYR A 188 -22.02 -1.84 -2.86
C TYR A 188 -21.40 -1.93 -4.26
N MET A 189 -20.18 -2.49 -4.35
CA MET A 189 -19.51 -2.69 -5.64
C MET A 189 -20.19 -3.77 -6.47
N GLU A 190 -20.77 -4.81 -5.86
CA GLU A 190 -21.59 -5.79 -6.57
C GLU A 190 -22.84 -5.13 -7.20
N ALA A 191 -23.50 -4.22 -6.48
CA ALA A 191 -24.60 -3.44 -7.04
C ALA A 191 -24.13 -2.54 -8.22
N ALA A 192 -22.99 -1.90 -8.07
CA ALA A 192 -22.40 -1.08 -9.12
C ALA A 192 -22.00 -1.91 -10.36
N ALA A 193 -21.48 -3.12 -10.16
CA ALA A 193 -21.11 -4.04 -11.25
C ALA A 193 -22.34 -4.49 -12.07
N MET A 194 -23.49 -4.70 -11.43
CA MET A 194 -24.76 -4.99 -12.14
C MET A 194 -25.23 -3.82 -13.02
N ALA A 195 -24.77 -2.61 -12.76
CA ALA A 195 -25.11 -1.43 -13.54
C ALA A 195 -24.05 -1.04 -14.59
N LEU A 196 -22.75 -1.27 -14.29
CA LEU A 196 -21.62 -0.73 -15.05
C LEU A 196 -20.69 -1.83 -15.61
N GLY A 197 -20.94 -3.10 -15.29
CA GLY A 197 -20.17 -4.25 -15.77
C GLY A 197 -18.92 -4.51 -14.97
N LYS A 198 -17.86 -3.74 -15.20
CA LYS A 198 -16.59 -3.81 -14.46
C LYS A 198 -16.35 -2.53 -13.68
N VAL A 199 -16.22 -2.65 -12.38
CA VAL A 199 -16.04 -1.50 -11.48
C VAL A 199 -14.88 -1.76 -10.52
N PHE A 200 -14.30 -0.71 -9.96
CA PHE A 200 -13.38 -0.81 -8.84
C PHE A 200 -13.58 0.33 -7.85
N SER A 201 -13.41 0.03 -6.57
CA SER A 201 -13.24 1.05 -5.54
C SER A 201 -11.78 1.17 -5.14
N PHE A 202 -11.43 2.33 -4.63
CA PHE A 202 -10.16 2.57 -3.97
C PHE A 202 -10.41 3.53 -2.82
N GLY A 203 -10.47 3.01 -1.62
CA GLY A 203 -10.92 3.76 -0.46
C GLY A 203 -10.42 3.23 0.88
N PRO A 204 -10.63 3.99 1.96
CA PRO A 204 -10.30 3.57 3.31
C PRO A 204 -11.25 2.50 3.80
N THR A 205 -10.70 1.56 4.57
CA THR A 205 -11.44 0.52 5.29
C THR A 205 -11.02 0.49 6.75
N PHE A 206 -11.92 0.04 7.62
CA PHE A 206 -11.77 0.12 9.06
C PHE A 206 -12.08 -1.25 9.69
N ARG A 207 -11.12 -1.81 10.43
CA ARG A 207 -11.33 -3.08 11.15
C ARG A 207 -10.96 -2.90 12.60
N ALA A 208 -11.92 -3.13 13.50
CA ALA A 208 -11.76 -2.97 14.95
C ALA A 208 -11.05 -4.17 15.62
N GLU A 209 -10.25 -4.91 14.84
CA GLU A 209 -9.52 -6.08 15.30
C GLU A 209 -8.41 -5.72 16.28
N LYS A 210 -8.37 -6.42 17.42
CA LYS A 210 -7.34 -6.21 18.47
C LYS A 210 -6.05 -6.95 18.15
N SER A 211 -5.54 -6.82 16.92
CA SER A 211 -4.30 -7.46 16.47
C SER A 211 -3.07 -6.57 16.72
N LYS A 212 -2.00 -7.17 17.24
CA LYS A 212 -0.70 -6.52 17.48
C LYS A 212 0.37 -6.93 16.47
N THR A 213 0.01 -7.57 15.37
CA THR A 213 0.98 -8.07 14.40
C THR A 213 1.57 -6.95 13.54
N ARG A 214 2.70 -7.22 12.90
CA ARG A 214 3.35 -6.31 11.95
C ARG A 214 2.59 -6.11 10.63
N ARG A 215 1.51 -6.89 10.40
CA ARG A 215 0.74 -6.93 9.16
C ARG A 215 -0.63 -6.26 9.26
N HIS A 216 -1.02 -5.72 10.45
CA HIS A 216 -2.34 -5.17 10.69
C HIS A 216 -2.31 -3.68 11.02
N LEU A 217 -3.28 -2.97 10.47
CA LEU A 217 -3.68 -1.60 10.79
C LEU A 217 -5.17 -1.58 11.10
N ILE A 218 -5.61 -0.60 11.86
CA ILE A 218 -7.03 -0.37 12.19
C ILE A 218 -7.74 0.37 11.07
N GLU A 219 -7.03 1.26 10.38
CA GLU A 219 -7.44 1.99 9.19
C GLU A 219 -6.39 1.75 8.10
N PHE A 220 -6.83 1.31 6.94
CA PHE A 220 -5.99 1.02 5.79
C PHE A 220 -6.77 1.22 4.48
N TRP A 221 -6.11 1.08 3.34
CA TRP A 221 -6.72 1.32 2.03
C TRP A 221 -6.85 0.02 1.25
N MET A 222 -8.03 -0.18 0.67
CA MET A 222 -8.29 -1.33 -0.21
C MET A 222 -8.60 -0.90 -1.63
N ILE A 223 -8.16 -1.73 -2.55
CA ILE A 223 -8.57 -1.71 -3.95
C ILE A 223 -9.48 -2.91 -4.15
N GLU A 224 -10.74 -2.66 -4.51
CA GLU A 224 -11.78 -3.68 -4.57
C GLU A 224 -12.49 -3.63 -5.93
N PRO A 225 -11.99 -4.34 -6.95
CA PRO A 225 -12.71 -4.53 -8.22
C PRO A 225 -13.82 -5.57 -8.08
N GLU A 226 -14.89 -5.36 -8.85
CA GLU A 226 -16.02 -6.28 -8.98
C GLU A 226 -16.47 -6.35 -10.45
N MET A 227 -16.70 -7.55 -10.97
CA MET A 227 -16.84 -7.80 -12.39
C MET A 227 -18.06 -8.70 -12.68
N ALA A 228 -19.07 -8.14 -13.34
CA ALA A 228 -20.21 -8.91 -13.85
C ALA A 228 -19.78 -9.79 -15.04
N PHE A 229 -20.35 -10.99 -15.14
CA PHE A 229 -20.05 -12.03 -16.14
C PHE A 229 -18.61 -12.60 -16.08
N TYR A 230 -17.93 -12.43 -14.95
CA TYR A 230 -16.62 -13.01 -14.66
C TYR A 230 -16.78 -14.12 -13.62
N GLU A 231 -16.33 -15.30 -13.98
CA GLU A 231 -16.30 -16.46 -13.10
C GLU A 231 -14.97 -16.54 -12.32
N PHE A 232 -14.79 -17.57 -11.52
CA PHE A 232 -13.64 -17.71 -10.63
C PHE A 232 -12.28 -17.65 -11.36
N GLU A 233 -12.15 -18.36 -12.48
CA GLU A 233 -10.90 -18.37 -13.26
C GLU A 233 -10.56 -17.02 -13.91
N ASP A 234 -11.57 -16.28 -14.35
CA ASP A 234 -11.40 -14.93 -14.88
C ASP A 234 -10.90 -13.97 -13.79
N ASN A 235 -11.44 -14.13 -12.57
CA ASN A 235 -11.02 -13.35 -11.41
C ASN A 235 -9.54 -13.58 -11.07
N LEU A 236 -9.08 -14.83 -11.04
CA LEU A 236 -7.66 -15.15 -10.79
C LEU A 236 -6.74 -14.52 -11.85
N LYS A 237 -7.16 -14.56 -13.11
CA LYS A 237 -6.41 -13.95 -14.21
C LYS A 237 -6.26 -12.44 -14.04
N VAL A 238 -7.34 -11.73 -13.69
CA VAL A 238 -7.27 -10.28 -13.44
C VAL A 238 -6.34 -9.97 -12.26
N GLN A 239 -6.38 -10.76 -11.20
CA GLN A 239 -5.50 -10.59 -10.02
C GLN A 239 -4.02 -10.72 -10.39
N GLU A 240 -3.64 -11.78 -11.11
CA GLU A 240 -2.22 -12.00 -11.47
C GLU A 240 -1.70 -10.97 -12.48
N GLU A 241 -2.53 -10.54 -13.44
CA GLU A 241 -2.19 -9.47 -14.37
C GLU A 241 -2.02 -8.12 -13.65
N TYR A 242 -2.93 -7.80 -12.73
CA TYR A 242 -2.89 -6.58 -11.93
C TYR A 242 -1.65 -6.52 -11.02
N VAL A 243 -1.38 -7.57 -10.27
CA VAL A 243 -0.19 -7.61 -9.38
C VAL A 243 1.10 -7.55 -10.19
N SER A 244 1.17 -8.25 -11.31
CA SER A 244 2.32 -8.15 -12.22
C SER A 244 2.52 -6.72 -12.71
N HIS A 245 1.46 -6.03 -13.14
CA HIS A 245 1.52 -4.66 -13.63
C HIS A 245 2.06 -3.69 -12.57
N ILE A 246 1.54 -3.73 -11.33
CA ILE A 246 2.02 -2.81 -10.28
C ILE A 246 3.47 -3.08 -9.87
N VAL A 247 3.90 -4.33 -9.80
CA VAL A 247 5.29 -4.68 -9.48
C VAL A 247 6.24 -4.19 -10.57
N GLN A 248 5.94 -4.45 -11.85
CA GLN A 248 6.77 -4.01 -12.96
C GLN A 248 6.82 -2.48 -13.06
N SER A 249 5.70 -1.79 -12.81
CA SER A 249 5.65 -0.33 -12.77
C SER A 249 6.58 0.26 -11.68
N VAL A 250 6.61 -0.33 -10.49
CA VAL A 250 7.51 0.10 -9.42
C VAL A 250 8.98 -0.18 -9.77
N LEU A 251 9.29 -1.34 -10.35
CA LEU A 251 10.65 -1.66 -10.80
C LEU A 251 11.17 -0.67 -11.86
N GLU A 252 10.31 -0.22 -12.75
CA GLU A 252 10.66 0.75 -13.78
C GLU A 252 10.83 2.16 -13.22
N ASN A 253 9.89 2.63 -12.43
CA ASN A 253 9.74 4.04 -12.05
C ASN A 253 10.33 4.41 -10.68
N CYS A 254 10.61 3.43 -9.79
CA CYS A 254 11.08 3.68 -8.42
C CYS A 254 12.46 3.07 -8.11
N LYS A 255 13.35 2.99 -9.10
CA LYS A 255 14.70 2.40 -8.95
C LYS A 255 15.52 3.03 -7.83
N LEU A 256 15.44 4.35 -7.71
CA LEU A 256 16.18 5.10 -6.69
C LEU A 256 15.60 4.87 -5.29
N GLU A 257 14.29 4.82 -5.19
CA GLU A 257 13.56 4.57 -3.95
C GLU A 257 13.86 3.15 -3.43
N LEU A 258 13.77 2.15 -4.30
CA LEU A 258 14.12 0.76 -3.97
C LEU A 258 15.58 0.63 -3.52
N LYS A 259 16.51 1.28 -4.23
CA LYS A 259 17.92 1.35 -3.84
C LYS A 259 18.10 2.05 -2.48
N THR A 260 17.38 3.14 -2.22
CA THR A 260 17.43 3.89 -0.95
C THR A 260 16.99 3.02 0.24
N LEU A 261 16.02 2.13 0.01
CA LEU A 261 15.53 1.18 1.00
C LEU A 261 16.42 -0.07 1.13
N GLY A 262 17.39 -0.26 0.24
CA GLY A 262 18.20 -1.48 0.19
C GLY A 262 17.42 -2.71 -0.27
N ARG A 263 16.34 -2.51 -1.05
CA ARG A 263 15.50 -3.59 -1.56
C ARG A 263 16.26 -4.45 -2.57
N ASP A 264 16.31 -5.75 -2.34
CA ASP A 264 16.76 -6.72 -3.35
C ASP A 264 15.70 -6.85 -4.44
N THR A 265 15.93 -6.19 -5.58
CA THR A 265 14.99 -6.16 -6.70
C THR A 265 14.93 -7.46 -7.47
N SER A 266 15.95 -8.34 -7.38
CA SER A 266 15.97 -9.62 -8.08
C SER A 266 14.77 -10.50 -7.73
N LYS A 267 14.26 -10.37 -6.50
CA LYS A 267 13.06 -11.06 -6.01
C LYS A 267 11.74 -10.54 -6.61
N LEU A 268 11.76 -9.37 -7.23
CA LEU A 268 10.60 -8.74 -7.86
C LEU A 268 10.59 -8.90 -9.39
N GLU A 269 11.78 -9.05 -10.01
CA GLU A 269 11.94 -9.08 -11.47
C GLU A 269 11.16 -10.22 -12.14
N ASN A 270 10.99 -11.35 -11.43
CA ASN A 270 10.27 -12.52 -11.92
C ASN A 270 8.76 -12.49 -11.63
N ILE A 271 8.23 -11.43 -11.01
CA ILE A 271 6.82 -11.33 -10.69
C ILE A 271 6.02 -10.96 -11.94
N ASN A 272 5.68 -11.95 -12.71
CA ASN A 272 4.88 -11.89 -13.94
C ASN A 272 3.90 -13.05 -13.96
N ALA A 273 2.70 -12.83 -14.48
CA ALA A 273 1.71 -13.88 -14.70
C ALA A 273 2.27 -15.00 -15.62
N PRO A 274 1.84 -16.26 -15.49
CA PRO A 274 0.91 -16.74 -14.46
C PRO A 274 1.58 -16.99 -13.10
N PHE A 275 0.77 -16.98 -12.04
CA PHE A 275 1.21 -17.33 -10.70
C PHE A 275 0.89 -18.78 -10.37
N PRO A 276 1.68 -19.44 -9.51
CA PRO A 276 1.40 -20.79 -9.04
C PRO A 276 0.07 -20.85 -8.27
N ARG A 277 -0.63 -21.97 -8.36
CA ARG A 277 -1.93 -22.22 -7.73
C ARG A 277 -1.90 -23.55 -7.02
N ILE A 278 -2.34 -23.58 -5.77
CA ILE A 278 -2.57 -24.78 -4.98
C ILE A 278 -3.96 -24.71 -4.34
N THR A 279 -4.58 -25.85 -4.13
CA THR A 279 -5.82 -25.91 -3.34
C THR A 279 -5.51 -25.85 -1.85
N TYR A 280 -6.52 -25.55 -1.03
CA TYR A 280 -6.41 -25.62 0.42
C TYR A 280 -5.97 -27.02 0.89
N ASP A 281 -6.50 -28.10 0.30
CA ASP A 281 -6.07 -29.46 0.58
C ASP A 281 -4.58 -29.67 0.32
N GLN A 282 -4.06 -29.14 -0.80
CA GLN A 282 -2.62 -29.19 -1.13
C GLN A 282 -1.79 -28.33 -0.18
N ALA A 283 -2.32 -27.20 0.27
CA ALA A 283 -1.66 -26.34 1.26
C ALA A 283 -1.52 -27.04 2.63
N ILE A 284 -2.58 -27.71 3.11
CA ILE A 284 -2.53 -28.53 4.34
C ILE A 284 -1.47 -29.63 4.21
N LYS A 285 -1.46 -30.36 3.09
CA LYS A 285 -0.44 -31.40 2.86
C LYS A 285 0.98 -30.81 2.85
N LEU A 286 1.19 -29.69 2.17
CA LEU A 286 2.49 -29.00 2.13
C LEU A 286 2.96 -28.59 3.53
N LEU A 287 2.04 -28.12 4.39
CA LEU A 287 2.34 -27.74 5.76
C LEU A 287 2.74 -28.98 6.61
N HIS A 288 2.01 -30.08 6.49
CA HIS A 288 2.41 -31.34 7.14
C HIS A 288 3.79 -31.81 6.68
N ASP A 289 4.08 -31.79 5.38
CA ASP A 289 5.41 -32.15 4.82
C ASP A 289 6.53 -31.23 5.36
N LYS A 290 6.19 -30.03 5.84
CA LYS A 290 7.11 -29.05 6.49
C LYS A 290 7.13 -29.18 8.03
N GLY A 291 6.40 -30.10 8.62
CA GLY A 291 6.40 -30.39 10.07
C GLY A 291 5.39 -29.55 10.87
N PHE A 292 4.38 -28.96 10.24
CA PHE A 292 3.24 -28.34 10.92
C PHE A 292 2.13 -29.39 11.16
N ASP A 293 2.35 -30.31 12.10
CA ASP A 293 1.43 -31.43 12.36
C ASP A 293 0.18 -31.02 13.15
N ASP A 294 0.17 -29.83 13.72
CA ASP A 294 -0.90 -29.29 14.55
C ASP A 294 -2.06 -28.68 13.74
N ILE A 295 -1.83 -28.32 12.46
CA ILE A 295 -2.89 -27.80 11.60
C ILE A 295 -3.73 -28.93 11.00
N GLN A 296 -5.05 -28.79 11.05
CA GLN A 296 -6.00 -29.75 10.50
C GLN A 296 -6.82 -29.13 9.37
N TRP A 297 -7.42 -29.99 8.54
CA TRP A 297 -8.37 -29.52 7.53
C TRP A 297 -9.56 -28.83 8.21
N GLY A 298 -9.85 -27.60 7.78
CA GLY A 298 -10.87 -26.73 8.38
C GLY A 298 -10.30 -25.68 9.35
N ASP A 299 -8.99 -25.66 9.59
CA ASP A 299 -8.33 -24.63 10.39
C ASP A 299 -7.91 -23.45 9.49
N ASP A 300 -7.98 -22.22 10.02
CA ASP A 300 -7.49 -21.04 9.32
C ASP A 300 -5.96 -20.95 9.36
N PHE A 301 -5.36 -20.41 8.29
CA PHE A 301 -3.90 -20.24 8.22
C PHE A 301 -3.43 -19.02 9.00
N GLY A 302 -2.62 -19.26 10.01
CA GLY A 302 -1.88 -18.19 10.69
C GLY A 302 -0.66 -17.74 9.90
N ALA A 303 -0.06 -16.62 10.32
CA ALA A 303 1.14 -16.05 9.69
C ALA A 303 2.33 -17.01 9.51
N PRO A 304 2.63 -17.95 10.42
CA PRO A 304 3.66 -18.97 10.19
C PRO A 304 3.32 -19.92 9.05
N HIS A 305 2.05 -20.34 8.91
CA HIS A 305 1.57 -21.23 7.86
C HIS A 305 1.67 -20.57 6.48
N GLU A 306 1.15 -19.34 6.34
CA GLU A 306 1.28 -18.55 5.10
C GLU A 306 2.74 -18.37 4.68
N THR A 307 3.62 -18.07 5.64
CA THR A 307 5.05 -17.91 5.38
C THR A 307 5.67 -19.21 4.88
N ALA A 308 5.39 -20.33 5.53
CA ALA A 308 5.90 -21.63 5.14
C ALA A 308 5.42 -22.09 3.76
N ILE A 309 4.15 -21.78 3.41
CA ILE A 309 3.62 -22.03 2.07
C ILE A 309 4.34 -21.15 1.04
N ALA A 310 4.42 -19.84 1.29
CA ALA A 310 5.01 -18.90 0.35
C ALA A 310 6.50 -19.16 0.06
N GLU A 311 7.26 -19.64 1.03
CA GLU A 311 8.68 -20.05 0.87
C GLU A 311 8.90 -21.21 -0.09
N SER A 312 7.84 -21.91 -0.50
CA SER A 312 7.93 -22.99 -1.50
C SER A 312 7.81 -22.49 -2.95
N PHE A 313 7.61 -21.18 -3.13
CA PHE A 313 7.38 -20.58 -4.43
C PHE A 313 8.22 -19.29 -4.61
N ASP A 314 8.66 -19.06 -5.86
CA ASP A 314 9.43 -17.85 -6.23
C ASP A 314 8.54 -16.65 -6.57
N LYS A 315 7.22 -16.87 -6.65
CA LYS A 315 6.19 -15.87 -6.98
C LYS A 315 5.09 -15.87 -5.93
N PRO A 316 4.22 -14.86 -5.90
CA PRO A 316 2.96 -14.96 -5.15
C PRO A 316 2.21 -16.24 -5.54
N VAL A 317 1.64 -16.92 -4.57
CA VAL A 317 0.92 -18.18 -4.76
C VAL A 317 -0.55 -18.01 -4.39
N PHE A 318 -1.44 -18.50 -5.27
CA PHE A 318 -2.85 -18.62 -4.92
C PHE A 318 -3.08 -19.88 -4.09
N ILE A 319 -3.77 -19.72 -2.95
CA ILE A 319 -4.39 -20.82 -2.23
C ILE A 319 -5.88 -20.75 -2.52
N THR A 320 -6.44 -21.78 -3.12
CA THR A 320 -7.81 -21.79 -3.64
C THR A 320 -8.68 -22.81 -2.92
N HIS A 321 -10.03 -22.70 -3.06
CA HIS A 321 -11.00 -23.69 -2.58
C HIS A 321 -10.87 -23.93 -1.08
N TYR A 322 -10.99 -22.87 -0.30
CA TYR A 322 -11.05 -22.97 1.17
C TYR A 322 -12.35 -23.61 1.63
N PRO A 323 -12.34 -24.25 2.82
CA PRO A 323 -13.54 -24.75 3.45
C PRO A 323 -14.65 -23.70 3.58
N THR A 324 -15.88 -24.08 3.23
CA THR A 324 -17.05 -23.20 3.29
C THR A 324 -17.26 -22.59 4.67
N SER A 325 -16.90 -23.32 5.74
CA SER A 325 -17.03 -22.87 7.13
C SER A 325 -16.06 -21.73 7.52
N LEU A 326 -14.96 -21.54 6.78
CA LEU A 326 -13.96 -20.52 7.06
C LEU A 326 -14.21 -19.20 6.31
N LYS A 327 -15.10 -19.21 5.32
CA LYS A 327 -15.28 -18.09 4.41
C LYS A 327 -16.65 -17.43 4.54
N PRO A 328 -16.77 -16.12 4.21
CA PRO A 328 -18.00 -15.36 4.33
C PRO A 328 -19.19 -15.93 3.53
N PHE A 329 -20.38 -15.54 3.93
CA PHE A 329 -21.67 -16.03 3.42
C PHE A 329 -21.89 -15.82 1.92
N TYR A 330 -21.26 -14.87 1.29
CA TYR A 330 -21.47 -14.46 -0.10
C TYR A 330 -20.65 -15.24 -1.13
N MET A 331 -19.72 -16.09 -0.70
CA MET A 331 -18.84 -16.82 -1.62
C MET A 331 -19.56 -18.03 -2.23
N GLN A 332 -19.40 -18.20 -3.56
CA GLN A 332 -20.02 -19.29 -4.32
C GLN A 332 -19.42 -20.64 -3.92
N PRO A 333 -20.22 -21.63 -3.48
CA PRO A 333 -19.75 -23.00 -3.30
C PRO A 333 -19.26 -23.61 -4.62
N ASP A 334 -18.25 -24.48 -4.55
CA ASP A 334 -17.81 -25.26 -5.71
C ASP A 334 -18.90 -26.24 -6.13
N PRO A 335 -19.35 -26.23 -7.41
CA PRO A 335 -20.42 -27.13 -7.88
C PRO A 335 -20.05 -28.62 -7.81
N ASN A 336 -18.78 -28.96 -7.66
CA ASN A 336 -18.29 -30.34 -7.58
C ASN A 336 -17.96 -30.77 -6.14
N ARG A 337 -17.89 -29.80 -5.20
CA ARG A 337 -17.51 -30.01 -3.79
C ARG A 337 -18.17 -28.98 -2.90
N ASP A 338 -19.25 -29.38 -2.23
CA ASP A 338 -20.07 -28.51 -1.39
C ASP A 338 -19.40 -28.07 -0.07
N ASP A 339 -18.30 -28.74 0.31
CA ASP A 339 -17.51 -28.42 1.50
C ASP A 339 -16.51 -27.26 1.30
N VAL A 340 -16.31 -26.79 0.05
CA VAL A 340 -15.40 -25.69 -0.30
C VAL A 340 -16.09 -24.62 -1.15
N VAL A 341 -15.47 -23.43 -1.21
CA VAL A 341 -15.96 -22.29 -2.00
C VAL A 341 -14.97 -21.89 -3.09
N LEU A 342 -15.47 -21.29 -4.18
CA LEU A 342 -14.69 -20.73 -5.28
C LEU A 342 -14.04 -19.40 -4.85
N CYS A 343 -13.00 -19.51 -4.03
CA CYS A 343 -12.24 -18.38 -3.52
C CYS A 343 -10.75 -18.61 -3.65
N ALA A 344 -9.99 -17.54 -3.56
CA ALA A 344 -8.55 -17.57 -3.53
C ALA A 344 -7.97 -16.45 -2.67
N ASP A 345 -6.97 -16.79 -1.88
CA ASP A 345 -6.09 -15.84 -1.21
C ASP A 345 -4.74 -15.85 -1.95
N LEU A 346 -4.26 -14.68 -2.35
CA LEU A 346 -2.95 -14.51 -2.97
C LEU A 346 -1.91 -14.17 -1.91
N ILE A 347 -1.02 -15.10 -1.66
CA ILE A 347 0.02 -14.98 -0.64
C ILE A 347 1.30 -14.44 -1.27
N ALA A 348 1.76 -13.30 -0.80
CA ALA A 348 3.02 -12.70 -1.23
C ALA A 348 4.22 -13.45 -0.61
N PRO A 349 5.34 -13.60 -1.34
CA PRO A 349 6.55 -14.22 -0.84
C PRO A 349 7.20 -13.41 0.29
N GLU A 350 8.31 -13.93 0.82
CA GLU A 350 9.14 -13.28 1.85
C GLU A 350 8.41 -13.01 3.18
N GLY A 351 7.33 -13.74 3.47
CA GLY A 351 6.61 -13.65 4.74
C GLY A 351 5.69 -12.44 4.87
N TYR A 352 5.30 -11.80 3.78
CA TYR A 352 4.33 -10.69 3.81
C TYR A 352 2.88 -11.15 3.93
N GLY A 353 2.59 -12.42 3.63
CA GLY A 353 1.27 -13.04 3.78
C GLY A 353 0.29 -12.65 2.70
N GLU A 354 -0.99 -12.83 2.97
CA GLU A 354 -2.08 -12.51 2.06
C GLU A 354 -2.08 -11.02 1.67
N ILE A 355 -2.01 -10.74 0.38
CA ILE A 355 -2.14 -9.39 -0.20
C ILE A 355 -3.48 -9.19 -0.91
N ILE A 356 -4.10 -10.26 -1.39
CA ILE A 356 -5.43 -10.27 -2.01
C ILE A 356 -6.24 -11.42 -1.44
N GLY A 357 -7.51 -11.16 -1.11
CA GLY A 357 -8.57 -12.15 -0.96
C GLY A 357 -9.65 -11.91 -2.00
N GLY A 358 -10.10 -12.96 -2.68
CA GLY A 358 -11.10 -12.85 -3.74
C GLY A 358 -11.96 -14.10 -3.90
N SER A 359 -13.13 -13.96 -4.53
CA SER A 359 -14.01 -15.08 -4.81
C SER A 359 -14.97 -14.83 -5.96
N GLU A 360 -15.54 -15.87 -6.49
CA GLU A 360 -16.83 -15.80 -7.17
C GLU A 360 -17.93 -15.60 -6.14
N ARG A 361 -18.98 -14.83 -6.51
CA ARG A 361 -20.08 -14.48 -5.62
C ARG A 361 -21.29 -15.36 -5.89
N ILE A 362 -22.03 -15.69 -4.84
CA ILE A 362 -23.32 -16.37 -5.01
C ILE A 362 -24.24 -15.48 -5.85
N HIS A 363 -24.69 -15.98 -6.98
CA HIS A 363 -25.63 -15.31 -7.87
C HIS A 363 -27.03 -15.92 -7.84
N ASP A 364 -27.23 -17.03 -7.12
CA ASP A 364 -28.53 -17.62 -6.83
C ASP A 364 -29.19 -16.98 -5.60
N TYR A 365 -30.47 -16.61 -5.73
CA TYR A 365 -31.23 -15.91 -4.68
C TYR A 365 -31.48 -16.79 -3.45
N ASP A 366 -31.91 -18.02 -3.67
CA ASP A 366 -32.33 -18.92 -2.58
C ASP A 366 -31.09 -19.39 -1.81
N LEU A 367 -30.00 -19.69 -2.51
CA LEU A 367 -28.74 -20.06 -1.89
C LEU A 367 -28.18 -18.91 -1.06
N LEU A 368 -28.14 -17.67 -1.59
CA LEU A 368 -27.65 -16.53 -0.84
C LEU A 368 -28.48 -16.25 0.41
N LYS A 369 -29.79 -16.34 0.29
CA LYS A 369 -30.71 -16.21 1.45
C LYS A 369 -30.43 -17.26 2.51
N GLN A 370 -30.28 -18.52 2.12
CA GLN A 370 -29.89 -19.61 3.03
C GLN A 370 -28.58 -19.31 3.74
N ARG A 371 -27.54 -18.86 3.03
CA ARG A 371 -26.24 -18.55 3.60
C ARG A 371 -26.29 -17.38 4.60
N ILE A 372 -27.10 -16.36 4.34
CA ILE A 372 -27.34 -15.25 5.28
C ILE A 372 -27.97 -15.79 6.59
N GLU A 373 -28.94 -16.69 6.50
CA GLU A 373 -29.57 -17.30 7.66
C GLU A 373 -28.62 -18.21 8.45
N GLU A 374 -27.83 -19.05 7.76
CA GLU A 374 -26.80 -19.91 8.37
C GLU A 374 -25.74 -19.08 9.14
N HIS A 375 -25.34 -17.94 8.62
CA HIS A 375 -24.41 -17.01 9.27
C HIS A 375 -25.09 -16.14 10.34
N LYS A 376 -26.38 -16.35 10.64
CA LYS A 376 -27.18 -15.64 11.66
C LYS A 376 -27.18 -14.12 11.46
N LEU A 377 -27.12 -13.68 10.22
CA LEU A 377 -27.20 -12.27 9.85
C LEU A 377 -28.67 -11.85 9.76
N ASP A 378 -28.98 -10.56 10.04
CA ASP A 378 -30.33 -10.03 9.92
C ASP A 378 -30.73 -9.89 8.44
N PRO A 379 -31.68 -10.70 7.91
CA PRO A 379 -32.06 -10.61 6.51
C PRO A 379 -32.64 -9.25 6.10
N ALA A 380 -33.18 -8.48 7.06
CA ALA A 380 -33.70 -7.14 6.77
C ALA A 380 -32.59 -6.15 6.36
N ALA A 381 -31.41 -6.25 6.97
CA ALA A 381 -30.24 -5.45 6.63
C ALA A 381 -29.68 -5.76 5.23
N TYR A 382 -29.92 -6.99 4.73
CA TYR A 382 -29.44 -7.46 3.42
C TYR A 382 -30.54 -7.53 2.34
N LYS A 383 -31.73 -6.99 2.59
CA LYS A 383 -32.84 -7.01 1.62
C LYS A 383 -32.44 -6.46 0.26
N TRP A 384 -31.83 -5.27 0.22
CA TRP A 384 -31.34 -4.62 -1.00
C TRP A 384 -30.27 -5.46 -1.72
N TYR A 385 -29.42 -6.15 -0.98
CA TYR A 385 -28.37 -7.01 -1.51
C TYR A 385 -28.94 -8.30 -2.12
N LEU A 386 -29.95 -8.91 -1.49
CA LEU A 386 -30.70 -10.02 -2.04
C LEU A 386 -31.46 -9.63 -3.31
N GLU A 387 -31.96 -8.40 -3.41
CA GLU A 387 -32.68 -7.91 -4.60
C GLU A 387 -31.77 -7.90 -5.85
N LEU A 388 -30.44 -7.79 -5.71
CA LEU A 388 -29.49 -7.94 -6.83
C LEU A 388 -29.58 -9.32 -7.48
N ARG A 389 -29.95 -10.37 -6.71
CA ARG A 389 -30.08 -11.73 -7.22
C ARG A 389 -31.51 -11.98 -7.79
N LYS A 390 -32.42 -11.12 -7.47
CA LYS A 390 -33.81 -11.20 -7.95
C LYS A 390 -34.01 -10.52 -9.32
N TYR A 391 -33.20 -9.50 -9.61
CA TYR A 391 -33.37 -8.66 -10.79
C TYR A 391 -32.12 -8.70 -11.69
N GLY A 392 -32.08 -9.67 -12.61
CA GLY A 392 -31.03 -9.79 -13.61
C GLY A 392 -29.70 -10.26 -13.06
N SER A 393 -29.73 -11.19 -12.12
CA SER A 393 -28.53 -11.81 -11.56
C SER A 393 -27.66 -12.47 -12.63
N VAL A 394 -26.35 -12.36 -12.46
CA VAL A 394 -25.35 -12.99 -13.34
C VAL A 394 -24.20 -13.54 -12.50
N PRO A 395 -23.44 -14.55 -12.98
CA PRO A 395 -22.16 -14.87 -12.40
C PRO A 395 -21.31 -13.62 -12.31
N HIS A 396 -20.68 -13.40 -11.17
CA HIS A 396 -19.82 -12.25 -10.95
C HIS A 396 -18.78 -12.56 -9.88
N SER A 397 -17.68 -11.86 -9.93
CA SER A 397 -16.55 -12.11 -9.05
C SER A 397 -15.77 -10.83 -8.77
N GLY A 398 -15.00 -10.85 -7.71
CA GLY A 398 -14.18 -9.73 -7.33
C GLY A 398 -13.16 -10.10 -6.27
N PHE A 399 -12.34 -9.11 -5.90
CA PHE A 399 -11.29 -9.28 -4.91
C PHE A 399 -10.98 -7.99 -4.17
N GLY A 400 -10.29 -8.09 -3.05
CA GLY A 400 -9.77 -6.94 -2.31
C GLY A 400 -8.25 -7.02 -2.18
N LEU A 401 -7.51 -6.00 -2.65
CA LEU A 401 -6.08 -5.87 -2.42
C LEU A 401 -5.82 -4.85 -1.31
N GLY A 402 -5.08 -5.27 -0.26
CA GLY A 402 -4.62 -4.39 0.80
C GLY A 402 -3.40 -3.58 0.38
N LEU A 403 -3.55 -2.26 0.22
CA LEU A 403 -2.49 -1.39 -0.29
C LEU A 403 -1.25 -1.41 0.61
N GLU A 404 -1.42 -1.27 1.92
CA GLU A 404 -0.32 -1.15 2.87
C GLU A 404 0.54 -2.41 2.91
N ARG A 405 -0.07 -3.59 2.84
CA ARG A 405 0.64 -4.88 2.80
C ARG A 405 1.39 -5.05 1.48
N THR A 406 0.78 -4.65 0.38
CA THR A 406 1.43 -4.64 -0.95
C THR A 406 2.62 -3.68 -1.01
N VAL A 407 2.48 -2.47 -0.46
CA VAL A 407 3.60 -1.51 -0.34
C VAL A 407 4.71 -2.09 0.51
N ALA A 408 4.40 -2.73 1.66
CA ALA A 408 5.39 -3.36 2.52
C ALA A 408 6.19 -4.44 1.76
N TRP A 409 5.50 -5.34 1.07
CA TRP A 409 6.12 -6.39 0.27
C TRP A 409 7.04 -5.83 -0.82
N ILE A 410 6.52 -4.95 -1.69
CA ILE A 410 7.29 -4.43 -2.83
C ILE A 410 8.49 -3.61 -2.35
N SER A 411 8.32 -2.79 -1.31
CA SER A 411 9.40 -1.96 -0.76
C SER A 411 10.37 -2.69 0.16
N GLY A 412 10.05 -3.92 0.60
CA GLY A 412 10.86 -4.67 1.56
C GLY A 412 10.79 -4.15 2.99
N VAL A 413 9.72 -3.46 3.35
CA VAL A 413 9.53 -2.87 4.69
C VAL A 413 8.83 -3.87 5.61
N GLU A 414 9.41 -4.12 6.78
CA GLU A 414 8.93 -5.19 7.68
C GLU A 414 7.55 -4.94 8.29
N HIS A 415 7.18 -3.68 8.54
CA HIS A 415 5.96 -3.35 9.29
C HIS A 415 5.08 -2.36 8.52
N VAL A 416 3.81 -2.71 8.30
CA VAL A 416 2.84 -1.87 7.57
C VAL A 416 2.64 -0.46 8.13
N ARG A 417 2.99 -0.20 9.40
CA ARG A 417 2.93 1.16 9.98
C ARG A 417 3.79 2.19 9.24
N GLU A 418 4.82 1.75 8.50
CA GLU A 418 5.66 2.66 7.71
C GLU A 418 5.08 2.97 6.33
N THR A 419 4.12 2.18 5.84
CA THR A 419 3.61 2.23 4.47
C THR A 419 2.43 3.18 4.25
N ILE A 420 1.91 3.75 5.32
CA ILE A 420 0.86 4.77 5.32
C ILE A 420 1.37 6.03 6.04
N PRO A 421 1.01 7.25 5.60
CA PRO A 421 1.53 8.47 6.21
C PRO A 421 1.28 8.58 7.71
N PHE A 422 0.05 8.30 8.16
CA PHE A 422 -0.38 8.38 9.55
C PHE A 422 -1.10 7.10 9.96
N PRO A 423 -0.36 6.06 10.43
CA PRO A 423 -0.95 4.77 10.75
C PRO A 423 -1.85 4.83 11.99
N ARG A 424 -2.97 4.10 11.94
CA ARG A 424 -3.82 3.80 13.08
C ARG A 424 -3.55 2.38 13.55
N LEU A 425 -3.09 2.26 14.78
CA LEU A 425 -2.73 0.98 15.41
C LEU A 425 -3.60 0.78 16.64
N LEU A 426 -3.69 -0.46 17.13
CA LEU A 426 -4.49 -0.80 18.31
C LEU A 426 -4.30 0.17 19.50
N ASN A 427 -3.06 0.63 19.72
CA ASN A 427 -2.72 1.50 20.86
C ASN A 427 -2.27 2.91 20.41
N ARG A 428 -2.54 3.30 19.15
CA ARG A 428 -2.05 4.59 18.62
C ARG A 428 -3.07 5.24 17.70
N LEU A 429 -3.58 6.37 18.16
CA LEU A 429 -4.46 7.27 17.40
C LEU A 429 -3.74 8.58 17.01
N TYR A 430 -2.67 8.94 17.72
CA TYR A 430 -1.88 10.17 17.55
C TYR A 430 -0.54 9.89 16.86
N PRO A 431 -0.01 10.85 16.08
CA PRO A 431 -0.65 12.01 15.47
C PRO A 431 -1.61 11.65 14.37
#